data_71a1cf441f212991f5b54ec642fdb90c
#
_entry.id   71a1cf441f212991f5b54ec642fdb90c
#
_cell.length_a   1.000
_cell.length_b   1.000
_cell.length_c   1.000
_cell.angle_alpha   90.00
_cell.angle_beta   90.00
_cell.angle_gamma   90.00
#
_symmetry.space_group_name_H-M   'P 1'
#
loop_
_entity.id
_entity.type
_entity.pdbx_description
1 polymer ?
#
loop_
_entity_poly.entity_id
_entity_poly.type
_entity_poly.pdbx_seq_one_letter_code
_entity_poly.pdbx_strand_id
1 'polypeptide(L)' 'IVRCVEGTEIALFLKEVDGGKVRGNLRSKSQLDISGVARQMGGGGHTAAAGFTAEGTIDDVFTEIVPLLINLLALDKES' A
#
# COMPACT_ATOMS: atom_id res chain seq x y z
N ILE A 1 -10.42 3.69 12.81
CA ILE A 1 -9.17 4.48 12.69
C ILE A 1 -8.65 4.41 11.28
N VAL A 2 -8.25 5.54 10.75
CA VAL A 2 -7.67 5.66 9.43
C VAL A 2 -6.24 6.18 9.57
N ARG A 3 -5.29 5.51 8.92
CA ARG A 3 -3.92 6.00 8.85
C ARG A 3 -3.61 6.35 7.40
N CYS A 4 -3.07 7.53 7.17
CA CYS A 4 -2.70 8.01 5.85
C CYS A 4 -1.22 8.36 5.86
N VAL A 5 -0.47 7.82 4.89
CA VAL A 5 0.92 8.17 4.67
C VAL A 5 1.03 8.67 3.25
N GLU A 6 1.51 9.89 3.10
CA GLU A 6 1.60 10.49 1.79
C GLU A 6 3.01 11.01 1.54
N GLY A 7 3.59 10.54 0.44
CA GLY A 7 4.86 11.05 -0.04
C GLY A 7 4.67 11.81 -1.34
N THR A 8 5.78 12.14 -2.01
CA THR A 8 5.73 12.85 -3.27
C THR A 8 5.19 11.99 -4.42
N GLU A 9 5.30 10.66 -4.31
CA GLU A 9 4.94 9.77 -5.40
C GLU A 9 3.86 8.75 -5.06
N ILE A 10 3.74 8.35 -3.79
CA ILE A 10 2.78 7.33 -3.36
C ILE A 10 2.00 7.82 -2.16
N ALA A 11 0.70 7.56 -2.17
CA ALA A 11 -0.17 7.77 -1.02
C ALA A 11 -0.71 6.41 -0.57
N LEU A 12 -0.67 6.17 0.72
CA LEU A 12 -1.17 4.95 1.35
C LEU A 12 -2.23 5.31 2.38
N PHE A 13 -3.39 4.67 2.28
CA PHE A 13 -4.48 4.84 3.23
C PHE A 13 -4.81 3.49 3.85
N LEU A 14 -4.80 3.41 5.17
CA LEU A 14 -5.14 2.20 5.92
C LEU A 14 -6.32 2.50 6.83
N LYS A 15 -7.33 1.63 6.81
CA LYS A 15 -8.52 1.79 7.63
C LYS A 15 -8.89 0.44 8.23
N GLU A 16 -9.13 0.42 9.54
CA GLU A 16 -9.65 -0.78 10.19
C GLU A 16 -11.10 -1.01 9.77
N VAL A 17 -11.43 -2.26 9.48
CA VAL A 17 -12.79 -2.68 9.18
C VAL A 17 -13.16 -3.83 10.09
N ASP A 18 -14.45 -4.18 10.12
CA ASP A 18 -14.94 -5.22 11.00
C ASP A 18 -14.24 -6.56 10.78
N GLY A 19 -14.14 -7.36 11.83
CA GLY A 19 -13.56 -8.70 11.76
C GLY A 19 -12.05 -8.76 11.91
N GLY A 20 -11.44 -7.73 12.46
CA GLY A 20 -9.99 -7.75 12.69
C GLY A 20 -9.19 -7.60 11.41
N LYS A 21 -9.69 -6.82 10.46
CA LYS A 21 -9.05 -6.62 9.17
C LYS A 21 -8.76 -5.15 8.92
N VAL A 22 -7.85 -4.92 7.96
CA VAL A 22 -7.47 -3.57 7.53
C VAL A 22 -7.66 -3.47 6.03
N ARG A 23 -8.39 -2.46 5.61
CA ARG A 23 -8.53 -2.14 4.19
C ARG A 23 -7.45 -1.12 3.82
N GLY A 24 -6.66 -1.44 2.81
CA GLY A 24 -5.62 -0.55 2.32
C GLY A 24 -5.92 -0.06 0.91
N ASN A 25 -5.58 1.18 0.64
CA ASN A 25 -5.68 1.77 -0.68
C ASN A 25 -4.38 2.48 -1.00
N LEU A 26 -3.87 2.21 -2.20
CA LEU A 26 -2.62 2.79 -2.70
C LEU A 26 -2.91 3.63 -3.91
N ARG A 27 -2.27 4.79 -3.97
CA ARG A 27 -2.32 5.68 -5.13
C ARG A 27 -0.91 6.08 -5.53
N SER A 28 -0.65 6.03 -6.82
CA SER A 28 0.63 6.50 -7.37
C SER A 28 0.41 7.82 -8.08
N LYS A 29 1.26 8.79 -7.79
CA LYS A 29 1.22 10.12 -8.42
C LYS A 29 2.16 10.20 -9.60
N SER A 30 2.88 9.11 -9.89
CA SER A 30 3.85 9.05 -10.97
C SER A 30 3.59 7.77 -11.78
N GLN A 31 4.61 7.27 -12.45
CA GLN A 31 4.51 6.05 -13.24
C GLN A 31 4.83 4.79 -12.44
N LEU A 32 4.99 4.91 -11.13
CA LEU A 32 5.25 3.76 -10.27
C LEU A 32 4.04 2.83 -10.25
N ASP A 33 4.30 1.55 -10.46
CA ASP A 33 3.26 0.52 -10.47
C ASP A 33 3.04 -0.02 -9.06
N ILE A 34 2.02 0.50 -8.38
CA ILE A 34 1.68 0.06 -7.03
C ILE A 34 0.78 -1.19 -7.00
N SER A 35 0.35 -1.67 -8.16
CA SER A 35 -0.49 -2.87 -8.21
C SER A 35 0.25 -4.10 -7.73
N GLY A 36 1.56 -4.19 -7.96
CA GLY A 36 2.39 -5.30 -7.48
C GLY A 36 2.44 -5.36 -5.96
N VAL A 37 2.54 -4.21 -5.30
CA VAL A 37 2.51 -4.15 -3.84
C VAL A 37 1.15 -4.61 -3.33
N ALA A 38 0.07 -4.14 -3.93
CA ALA A 38 -1.27 -4.56 -3.53
C ALA A 38 -1.46 -6.07 -3.71
N ARG A 39 -0.94 -6.67 -4.79
CA ARG A 39 -1.01 -8.11 -5.00
C ARG A 39 -0.25 -8.88 -3.92
N GLN A 40 0.92 -8.38 -3.50
CA GLN A 40 1.67 -9.01 -2.41
C GLN A 40 0.92 -8.96 -1.09
N MET A 41 0.05 -7.97 -0.91
CA MET A 41 -0.80 -7.86 0.28
C MET A 41 -2.13 -8.60 0.13
N GLY A 42 -2.31 -9.34 -0.96
CA GLY A 42 -3.51 -10.13 -1.18
C GLY A 42 -4.62 -9.44 -1.97
N GLY A 43 -4.33 -8.31 -2.57
CA GLY A 43 -5.31 -7.57 -3.35
C GLY A 43 -4.91 -7.40 -4.81
N GLY A 44 -5.14 -6.23 -5.35
CA GLY A 44 -4.80 -5.91 -6.73
C GLY A 44 -5.39 -4.58 -7.16
N GLY A 45 -5.30 -4.29 -8.45
CA GLY A 45 -5.83 -3.06 -9.01
C GLY A 45 -5.05 -2.64 -10.23
N HIS A 46 -5.02 -1.34 -10.46
CA HIS A 46 -4.34 -0.73 -11.58
C HIS A 46 -3.00 -0.14 -11.16
N THR A 47 -2.15 0.16 -12.14
CA THR A 47 -0.83 0.74 -11.90
C THR A 47 -0.86 1.95 -10.97
N ALA A 48 -1.82 2.84 -11.15
CA ALA A 48 -1.90 4.10 -10.40
C ALA A 48 -2.86 4.05 -9.20
N ALA A 49 -3.66 2.98 -9.06
CA ALA A 49 -4.63 2.88 -7.98
C ALA A 49 -4.96 1.42 -7.72
N ALA A 50 -4.68 0.96 -6.50
CA ALA A 50 -4.89 -0.43 -6.13
C ALA A 50 -5.32 -0.52 -4.67
N GLY A 51 -5.88 -1.66 -4.28
CA GLY A 51 -6.33 -1.87 -2.93
C GLY A 51 -6.18 -3.31 -2.50
N PHE A 52 -6.26 -3.51 -1.17
CA PHE A 52 -6.15 -4.83 -0.58
C PHE A 52 -6.90 -4.85 0.75
N THR A 53 -7.16 -6.05 1.24
CA THR A 53 -7.69 -6.26 2.58
C THR A 53 -6.77 -7.27 3.27
N ALA A 54 -6.24 -6.92 4.43
CA ALA A 54 -5.32 -7.76 5.17
C ALA A 54 -5.82 -7.97 6.60
N GLU A 55 -5.48 -9.11 7.19
CA GLU A 55 -5.82 -9.40 8.58
C GLU A 55 -4.81 -8.74 9.50
N GLY A 56 -5.26 -8.34 10.68
CA GLY A 56 -4.43 -7.76 11.71
C GLY A 56 -4.80 -6.33 12.04
N THR A 57 -3.89 -5.63 12.72
CA THR A 57 -4.07 -4.23 13.08
C THR A 57 -3.45 -3.33 12.01
N ILE A 58 -3.76 -2.03 12.10
CA ILE A 58 -3.13 -1.04 11.22
C ILE A 58 -1.61 -1.08 11.38
N ASP A 59 -1.11 -1.20 12.60
CA ASP A 59 0.33 -1.26 12.85
C ASP A 59 0.97 -2.50 12.22
N ASP A 60 0.31 -3.66 12.30
CA ASP A 60 0.79 -4.89 11.68
C ASP A 60 0.90 -4.72 10.16
N VAL A 61 -0.15 -4.20 9.55
CA VAL A 61 -0.21 -4.02 8.11
C VAL A 61 0.80 -2.96 7.65
N PHE A 62 0.92 -1.89 8.41
CA PHE A 62 1.88 -0.84 8.11
C PHE A 62 3.32 -1.38 8.11
N THR A 63 3.65 -2.15 9.14
CA THR A 63 4.98 -2.78 9.26
C THR A 63 5.28 -3.72 8.09
N GLU A 64 4.26 -4.40 7.58
CA GLU A 64 4.40 -5.32 6.46
C GLU A 64 4.55 -4.59 5.12
N ILE A 65 3.76 -3.54 4.90
CA ILE A 65 3.72 -2.88 3.59
C ILE A 65 4.86 -1.88 3.36
N VAL A 66 5.37 -1.24 4.40
CA VAL A 66 6.40 -0.22 4.26
C VAL A 66 7.65 -0.74 3.55
N PRO A 67 8.20 -1.92 3.88
CA PRO A 67 9.36 -2.43 3.14
C PRO A 67 9.08 -2.64 1.65
N LEU A 68 7.86 -3.03 1.30
CA LEU A 68 7.48 -3.23 -0.10
C LEU A 68 7.48 -1.91 -0.87
N LEU A 69 7.02 -0.85 -0.23
CA LEU A 69 7.02 0.48 -0.83
C LEU A 69 8.42 1.05 -0.96
N ILE A 70 9.26 0.83 0.05
CA ILE A 70 10.66 1.27 0.00
C ILE A 70 11.39 0.57 -1.13
N ASN A 71 11.18 -0.73 -1.30
CA ASN A 71 11.80 -1.47 -2.40
C ASN A 71 11.34 -0.97 -3.77
N LEU A 72 10.06 -0.66 -3.90
CA LEU A 72 9.53 -0.13 -5.14
C LEU A 72 10.18 1.21 -5.49
N LEU A 73 10.30 2.11 -4.52
CA LEU A 73 10.93 3.41 -4.71
C LEU A 73 12.42 3.27 -5.03
N ALA A 74 13.10 2.33 -4.40
CA ALA A 74 14.53 2.08 -4.66
C ALA A 74 14.75 1.57 -6.07
N LEU A 75 13.90 0.64 -6.54
CA LEU A 75 13.99 0.11 -7.90
C LEU A 75 13.75 1.18 -8.95
N ASP A 76 12.81 2.10 -8.68
CA ASP A 76 12.53 3.20 -9.60
C ASP A 76 13.74 4.12 -9.76
N LYS A 77 14.47 4.37 -8.67
CA LYS A 77 15.64 5.22 -8.71
C LYS A 77 16.82 4.60 -9.47
N GLU A 78 16.87 3.30 -9.57
CA GLU A 78 17.95 2.58 -10.25
C GLU A 78 17.74 2.47 -11.76
N SER A 79 16.54 2.76 -12.23
CA SER A 79 16.19 2.59 -13.63
C SER A 79 16.38 3.85 -14.48
#